data_8c24d446868cf316d1cf3ba9a1b81613
#
_entry.id   8c24d446868cf316d1cf3ba9a1b81613
#
_cell.length_a   1.000
_cell.length_b   1.000
_cell.length_c   1.000
_cell.angle_alpha   90.00
_cell.angle_beta   90.00
_cell.angle_gamma   90.00
#
_symmetry.space_group_name_H-M   'P 1'
#
loop_
_entity.id
_entity.type
_entity.pdbx_description
1 polymer ?
#
loop_
_entity_poly.entity_id
_entity_poly.type
_entity_poly.pdbx_seq_one_letter_code
_entity_poly.pdbx_strand_id
1 'polypeptide(L)'
;GAPMAYDDLLNYFKQAKIVEGIDNTAVSALLTAATSNQPVSDLVLARGMSMIPGEDGILQLAVEDALNISKSVAVDEKANVDLRVVQQFYNVVPDQLIARIIPPGKGTSGMSVLRTVIEALPGKPMIPVLGTNVRISENGDMVYADSEGRVAIKGAEISVENTYVVKGNVDFKVGNIVFNGFVEIKGDVLDDFSIKATKGIKIQGNIGLSTIESSGDIAFCGMSGQSKGVIRCGGSITANFINDTAVYCDGDIIVENEIRNCHIHCLGSIKINKGVLAGGDYMALGGIESSTIGTVSSLHTHIAAGVHYRDQAELTRLFNELKVLISNYTNNKASADPKEFARCRAEITEQVQQLRTKEYPERNPKINVKKTLYEKVNITLGNISEDNREERKGPLSIIENTVEGGLRFLNLTDLQVKSADIERAFVQQSELQLKSSVG
;
A
#
# COMPACT_ATOMS: atom_id res chain seq x y z
N GLY A 1 -49.19 72.20 -27.62
CA GLY A 1 -48.05 72.08 -28.53
C GLY A 1 -48.32 71.00 -29.53
N ALA A 2 -47.74 71.01 -30.76
CA ALA A 2 -47.85 69.93 -31.72
C ALA A 2 -47.29 68.61 -31.09
N PRO A 3 -47.89 67.44 -31.38
CA PRO A 3 -47.37 66.16 -30.85
C PRO A 3 -45.99 65.91 -31.42
N MET A 4 -45.07 65.35 -30.56
CA MET A 4 -43.70 65.03 -30.96
C MET A 4 -43.68 64.08 -32.16
N ALA A 5 -43.03 64.51 -33.25
CA ALA A 5 -42.90 63.70 -34.48
C ALA A 5 -41.67 62.75 -34.34
N TYR A 6 -41.68 61.66 -35.13
CA TYR A 6 -40.56 60.70 -35.18
C TYR A 6 -39.26 61.40 -35.57
N ASP A 7 -39.30 62.35 -36.51
CA ASP A 7 -38.08 63.08 -36.89
C ASP A 7 -37.51 63.98 -35.80
N ASP A 8 -38.32 64.50 -34.91
CA ASP A 8 -37.84 65.25 -33.73
C ASP A 8 -37.09 64.39 -32.76
N LEU A 9 -37.58 63.16 -32.56
CA LEU A 9 -36.90 62.17 -31.69
C LEU A 9 -35.62 61.70 -32.35
N LEU A 10 -35.57 61.48 -33.67
CA LEU A 10 -34.32 61.12 -34.34
C LEU A 10 -33.29 62.25 -34.28
N ASN A 11 -33.70 63.51 -34.37
CA ASN A 11 -32.85 64.68 -34.22
C ASN A 11 -32.31 64.75 -32.79
N TYR A 12 -33.11 64.43 -31.78
CA TYR A 12 -32.68 64.36 -30.40
C TYR A 12 -31.64 63.27 -30.22
N PHE A 13 -31.85 62.08 -30.74
CA PHE A 13 -30.85 61.00 -30.69
C PHE A 13 -29.53 61.39 -31.37
N LYS A 14 -29.59 62.08 -32.52
CA LYS A 14 -28.40 62.58 -33.21
C LYS A 14 -27.65 63.64 -32.35
N GLN A 15 -28.39 64.59 -31.76
CA GLN A 15 -27.79 65.60 -30.87
C GLN A 15 -27.16 64.95 -29.60
N ALA A 16 -27.84 63.96 -29.02
CA ALA A 16 -27.36 63.20 -27.89
C ALA A 16 -26.30 62.18 -28.28
N LYS A 17 -25.96 62.04 -29.58
CA LYS A 17 -25.00 61.05 -30.13
C LYS A 17 -25.39 59.60 -29.85
N ILE A 18 -26.66 59.31 -29.65
CA ILE A 18 -27.17 57.95 -29.40
C ILE A 18 -27.31 57.28 -30.76
N VAL A 19 -26.52 56.20 -30.98
CA VAL A 19 -26.43 55.48 -32.25
C VAL A 19 -26.60 53.97 -32.12
N GLU A 20 -26.59 53.45 -30.90
CA GLU A 20 -26.67 52.00 -30.63
C GLU A 20 -27.81 51.68 -29.63
N GLY A 21 -28.40 50.50 -29.75
CA GLY A 21 -29.34 49.94 -28.78
C GLY A 21 -30.69 50.66 -28.68
N ILE A 22 -31.10 51.41 -29.74
CA ILE A 22 -32.41 52.06 -29.81
C ILE A 22 -33.52 51.02 -29.85
N ASP A 23 -34.43 51.07 -28.87
CA ASP A 23 -35.60 50.19 -28.81
C ASP A 23 -36.76 50.81 -29.61
N ASN A 24 -36.92 50.32 -30.82
CA ASN A 24 -37.98 50.81 -31.73
C ASN A 24 -39.39 50.58 -31.16
N THR A 25 -39.56 49.57 -30.29
CA THR A 25 -40.86 49.31 -29.65
C THR A 25 -41.17 50.38 -28.62
N ALA A 26 -40.19 50.75 -27.80
CA ALA A 26 -40.30 51.80 -26.83
C ALA A 26 -40.48 53.20 -27.52
N VAL A 27 -39.75 53.42 -28.60
CA VAL A 27 -39.90 54.65 -29.44
C VAL A 27 -41.35 54.74 -30.01
N SER A 28 -41.86 53.66 -30.53
CA SER A 28 -43.25 53.64 -31.06
C SER A 28 -44.28 53.86 -29.94
N ALA A 29 -44.09 53.29 -28.78
CA ALA A 29 -44.92 53.46 -27.59
C ALA A 29 -44.94 54.94 -27.13
N LEU A 30 -43.74 55.57 -27.09
CA LEU A 30 -43.63 56.99 -26.77
C LEU A 30 -44.38 57.88 -27.73
N LEU A 31 -44.24 57.65 -29.03
CA LEU A 31 -44.94 58.42 -30.08
C LEU A 31 -46.48 58.25 -30.03
N THR A 32 -46.96 57.03 -29.75
CA THR A 32 -48.35 56.74 -29.51
C THR A 32 -48.91 57.48 -28.29
N ALA A 33 -48.18 57.44 -27.18
CA ALA A 33 -48.54 58.17 -25.97
C ALA A 33 -48.56 59.69 -26.20
N ALA A 34 -47.57 60.22 -26.93
CA ALA A 34 -47.50 61.64 -27.29
C ALA A 34 -48.71 62.08 -28.14
N THR A 35 -49.17 61.25 -29.10
CA THR A 35 -50.39 61.54 -29.91
C THR A 35 -51.66 61.47 -29.08
N SER A 36 -51.68 60.61 -28.04
CA SER A 36 -52.85 60.44 -27.16
C SER A 36 -52.80 61.40 -25.93
N ASN A 37 -51.80 62.30 -25.85
CA ASN A 37 -51.60 63.25 -24.78
C ASN A 37 -51.51 62.61 -23.38
N GLN A 38 -50.94 61.37 -23.33
CA GLN A 38 -50.73 60.62 -22.10
C GLN A 38 -49.31 60.88 -21.55
N PRO A 39 -49.13 61.12 -20.24
CA PRO A 39 -47.86 61.32 -19.69
C PRO A 39 -47.10 59.96 -19.65
N VAL A 40 -45.84 59.97 -20.07
CA VAL A 40 -44.95 58.80 -20.01
C VAL A 40 -43.77 59.16 -19.11
N SER A 41 -43.48 58.33 -18.11
CA SER A 41 -42.31 58.43 -17.24
C SER A 41 -41.46 57.19 -17.31
N ASP A 42 -40.15 57.37 -17.20
CA ASP A 42 -39.15 56.29 -17.06
C ASP A 42 -39.07 55.28 -18.20
N LEU A 43 -39.52 55.69 -19.43
CA LEU A 43 -39.42 54.83 -20.61
C LEU A 43 -37.97 54.85 -21.15
N VAL A 44 -37.34 53.66 -21.18
CA VAL A 44 -35.99 53.47 -21.73
C VAL A 44 -36.08 53.39 -23.25
N LEU A 45 -35.58 54.41 -23.96
CA LEU A 45 -35.61 54.49 -25.43
C LEU A 45 -34.38 53.90 -26.12
N ALA A 46 -33.27 53.79 -25.38
CA ALA A 46 -32.04 53.14 -25.86
C ALA A 46 -31.29 52.49 -24.70
N ARG A 47 -30.77 51.30 -24.95
CA ARG A 47 -29.97 50.58 -23.91
C ARG A 47 -28.71 50.03 -24.56
N GLY A 48 -27.55 50.39 -24.00
CA GLY A 48 -26.28 49.77 -24.37
C GLY A 48 -26.20 48.31 -23.94
N MET A 49 -25.27 47.62 -24.49
CA MET A 49 -24.94 46.23 -24.12
C MET A 49 -23.91 46.29 -22.96
N SER A 50 -24.26 45.68 -21.82
CA SER A 50 -23.35 45.61 -20.66
C SER A 50 -22.17 44.65 -20.98
N MET A 51 -21.01 44.96 -20.45
CA MET A 51 -19.91 44.01 -20.52
C MET A 51 -20.19 42.80 -19.65
N ILE A 52 -19.65 41.64 -20.06
CA ILE A 52 -19.68 40.41 -19.29
C ILE A 52 -18.24 40.16 -18.84
N PRO A 53 -17.95 40.18 -17.53
CA PRO A 53 -16.61 39.90 -17.04
C PRO A 53 -16.19 38.48 -17.39
N GLY A 54 -14.88 38.25 -17.55
CA GLY A 54 -14.31 36.93 -17.73
C GLY A 54 -14.44 36.10 -16.49
N GLU A 55 -14.56 34.79 -16.65
CA GLU A 55 -14.53 33.83 -15.56
C GLU A 55 -13.13 33.77 -14.96
N ASP A 56 -13.02 33.64 -13.63
CA ASP A 56 -11.75 33.48 -12.97
C ASP A 56 -11.09 32.13 -13.36
N GLY A 57 -9.77 32.11 -13.39
CA GLY A 57 -9.01 30.87 -13.58
C GLY A 57 -9.29 29.89 -12.45
N ILE A 58 -9.31 28.62 -12.77
CA ILE A 58 -9.57 27.55 -11.79
C ILE A 58 -8.49 26.47 -11.83
N LEU A 59 -8.31 25.82 -10.68
CA LEU A 59 -7.49 24.63 -10.56
C LEU A 59 -8.41 23.40 -10.70
N GLN A 60 -8.28 22.69 -11.82
CA GLN A 60 -9.02 21.46 -12.06
C GLN A 60 -8.18 20.27 -11.63
N LEU A 61 -8.62 19.55 -10.59
CA LEU A 61 -7.95 18.33 -10.15
C LEU A 61 -8.19 17.21 -11.18
N ALA A 62 -7.11 16.63 -11.69
CA ALA A 62 -7.18 15.44 -12.56
C ALA A 62 -7.71 14.21 -11.79
N VAL A 63 -7.80 14.34 -10.48
CA VAL A 63 -8.12 13.34 -9.48
C VAL A 63 -9.59 13.39 -9.01
N GLU A 64 -10.34 14.43 -9.35
CA GLU A 64 -11.75 14.58 -8.94
C GLU A 64 -12.66 13.49 -9.50
N ASP A 65 -12.39 13.01 -10.70
CA ASP A 65 -13.17 11.93 -11.31
C ASP A 65 -13.09 10.64 -10.50
N ALA A 66 -11.93 10.35 -9.90
CA ALA A 66 -11.77 9.20 -9.02
C ALA A 66 -12.45 9.38 -7.66
N LEU A 67 -12.49 10.61 -7.12
CA LEU A 67 -13.18 10.93 -5.86
C LEU A 67 -14.70 10.94 -6.04
N ASN A 68 -15.20 11.35 -7.19
CA ASN A 68 -16.63 11.38 -7.50
C ASN A 68 -17.19 9.99 -7.82
N ILE A 69 -16.41 9.12 -8.47
CA ILE A 69 -16.78 7.71 -8.69
C ILE A 69 -16.95 7.00 -7.36
N SER A 70 -16.08 7.24 -6.38
CA SER A 70 -16.18 6.61 -5.06
C SER A 70 -17.35 7.13 -4.21
N LYS A 71 -17.74 8.39 -4.38
CA LYS A 71 -18.97 8.94 -3.75
C LYS A 71 -20.24 8.40 -4.38
N SER A 72 -20.25 8.12 -5.69
CA SER A 72 -21.41 7.56 -6.38
C SER A 72 -21.62 6.07 -6.09
N VAL A 73 -20.58 5.31 -5.75
CA VAL A 73 -20.67 3.91 -5.33
C VAL A 73 -21.17 3.76 -3.88
N ALA A 74 -21.02 4.81 -3.06
CA ALA A 74 -21.46 4.81 -1.67
C ALA A 74 -22.97 5.08 -1.46
N VAL A 75 -23.76 5.31 -2.53
CA VAL A 75 -25.19 5.69 -2.45
C VAL A 75 -26.11 4.64 -3.08
N ASP A 76 -25.75 3.37 -3.05
CA ASP A 76 -26.73 2.31 -3.34
C ASP A 76 -27.39 1.88 -2.03
N GLU A 77 -28.59 2.40 -1.76
CA GLU A 77 -29.35 2.20 -0.50
C GLU A 77 -29.68 0.74 -0.17
N LYS A 78 -29.24 -0.23 -0.98
CA LYS A 78 -29.43 -1.68 -0.76
C LYS A 78 -28.13 -2.48 -0.60
N ALA A 79 -26.97 -1.87 -0.76
CA ALA A 79 -25.70 -2.52 -0.48
C ALA A 79 -25.37 -2.38 1.00
N ASN A 80 -24.93 -3.47 1.62
CA ASN A 80 -24.39 -3.49 2.98
C ASN A 80 -23.17 -2.57 3.00
N VAL A 81 -23.32 -1.32 3.47
CA VAL A 81 -22.26 -0.32 3.51
C VAL A 81 -21.20 -0.82 4.49
N ASP A 82 -20.04 -1.21 4.00
CA ASP A 82 -18.89 -1.52 4.86
C ASP A 82 -18.37 -0.22 5.49
N LEU A 83 -18.77 0.03 6.74
CA LEU A 83 -18.38 1.22 7.52
C LEU A 83 -16.87 1.32 7.78
N ARG A 84 -16.07 0.33 7.36
CA ARG A 84 -14.60 0.33 7.46
C ARG A 84 -13.94 1.12 6.31
N VAL A 85 -14.67 1.45 5.24
CA VAL A 85 -14.17 2.24 4.11
C VAL A 85 -14.50 3.73 4.34
N VAL A 86 -13.84 4.37 5.31
CA VAL A 86 -14.13 5.76 5.71
C VAL A 86 -13.23 6.79 5.03
N GLN A 87 -11.98 6.43 4.72
CA GLN A 87 -11.03 7.37 4.12
C GLN A 87 -10.44 6.79 2.83
N GLN A 88 -10.76 7.42 1.71
CA GLN A 88 -10.08 7.17 0.45
C GLN A 88 -9.06 8.28 0.22
N PHE A 89 -7.78 7.89 0.26
CA PHE A 89 -6.68 8.78 -0.10
C PHE A 89 -6.48 8.76 -1.61
N TYR A 90 -6.26 9.94 -2.18
CA TYR A 90 -5.75 9.99 -3.53
C TYR A 90 -4.24 9.79 -3.50
N ASN A 91 -3.82 8.56 -3.75
CA ASN A 91 -2.41 8.19 -3.85
C ASN A 91 -1.92 8.42 -5.28
N VAL A 92 -0.73 9.01 -5.39
CA VAL A 92 -0.04 9.26 -6.65
C VAL A 92 1.32 8.58 -6.67
N VAL A 93 1.83 8.36 -7.88
CA VAL A 93 3.20 7.91 -8.15
C VAL A 93 4.00 9.05 -8.78
N PRO A 94 5.35 9.01 -8.79
CA PRO A 94 6.16 10.01 -9.46
C PRO A 94 5.71 10.24 -10.90
N ASP A 95 5.79 11.49 -11.37
CA ASP A 95 5.38 11.95 -12.69
C ASP A 95 3.87 11.88 -13.00
N GLN A 96 3.05 11.52 -12.03
CA GLN A 96 1.60 11.50 -12.21
C GLN A 96 1.02 12.92 -12.19
N LEU A 97 0.09 13.20 -13.13
CA LEU A 97 -0.63 14.47 -13.20
C LEU A 97 -1.59 14.59 -12.01
N ILE A 98 -1.46 15.67 -11.22
CA ILE A 98 -2.32 15.98 -10.08
C ILE A 98 -3.45 16.94 -10.47
N ALA A 99 -3.10 18.03 -11.17
CA ALA A 99 -4.05 19.10 -11.50
C ALA A 99 -3.69 19.81 -12.79
N ARG A 100 -4.72 20.42 -13.41
CA ARG A 100 -4.59 21.35 -14.53
C ARG A 100 -5.00 22.74 -14.10
N ILE A 101 -4.26 23.76 -14.55
CA ILE A 101 -4.58 25.16 -14.32
C ILE A 101 -5.30 25.68 -15.57
N ILE A 102 -6.58 26.02 -15.42
CA ILE A 102 -7.37 26.59 -16.49
C ILE A 102 -7.20 28.10 -16.43
N PRO A 103 -6.74 28.76 -17.51
CA PRO A 103 -6.54 30.19 -17.53
C PRO A 103 -7.86 30.95 -17.41
N PRO A 104 -7.85 32.20 -16.93
CA PRO A 104 -9.04 33.03 -16.81
C PRO A 104 -9.60 33.41 -18.18
N GLY A 105 -10.91 33.56 -18.24
CA GLY A 105 -11.62 34.05 -19.43
C GLY A 105 -11.33 35.55 -19.66
N LYS A 106 -11.36 35.97 -20.96
CA LYS A 106 -11.16 37.38 -21.33
C LYS A 106 -12.41 38.23 -21.10
N GLY A 107 -13.59 37.60 -20.93
CA GLY A 107 -14.86 38.26 -20.89
C GLY A 107 -15.33 38.76 -22.27
N THR A 108 -16.50 39.38 -22.30
CA THR A 108 -17.08 39.95 -23.52
C THR A 108 -17.29 41.45 -23.32
N SER A 109 -16.68 42.27 -24.19
CA SER A 109 -16.85 43.74 -24.13
C SER A 109 -18.28 44.15 -24.43
N GLY A 110 -18.77 45.13 -23.69
CA GLY A 110 -20.04 45.79 -23.92
C GLY A 110 -19.93 46.95 -24.89
N MET A 111 -21.06 47.59 -25.17
CA MET A 111 -21.15 48.78 -26.03
C MET A 111 -22.11 49.76 -25.41
N SER A 112 -21.70 51.03 -25.25
CA SER A 112 -22.57 52.08 -24.81
C SER A 112 -23.53 52.52 -25.92
N VAL A 113 -24.60 53.23 -25.60
CA VAL A 113 -25.51 53.82 -26.55
C VAL A 113 -24.82 54.87 -27.47
N LEU A 114 -23.66 55.36 -27.11
CA LEU A 114 -22.81 56.28 -27.89
C LEU A 114 -21.80 55.56 -28.79
N ARG A 115 -21.92 54.23 -28.93
CA ARG A 115 -21.00 53.37 -29.68
C ARG A 115 -19.56 53.34 -29.11
N THR A 116 -19.42 53.60 -27.81
CA THR A 116 -18.14 53.43 -27.13
C THR A 116 -18.05 52.03 -26.59
N VAL A 117 -16.94 51.33 -26.85
CA VAL A 117 -16.67 50.00 -26.32
C VAL A 117 -16.45 50.12 -24.81
N ILE A 118 -17.15 49.25 -24.05
CA ILE A 118 -16.95 49.07 -22.62
C ILE A 118 -16.12 47.81 -22.50
N GLU A 119 -14.83 47.95 -22.21
CA GLU A 119 -13.91 46.82 -22.11
C GLU A 119 -14.36 45.86 -21.01
N ALA A 120 -14.29 44.56 -21.30
CA ALA A 120 -14.54 43.51 -20.33
C ALA A 120 -13.41 43.48 -19.32
N LEU A 121 -13.74 43.20 -18.07
CA LEU A 121 -12.76 42.88 -17.06
C LEU A 121 -12.35 41.40 -17.24
N PRO A 122 -11.07 41.11 -17.46
CA PRO A 122 -10.62 39.71 -17.53
C PRO A 122 -10.77 39.06 -16.14
N GLY A 123 -11.01 37.76 -16.10
CA GLY A 123 -11.00 36.99 -14.86
C GLY A 123 -9.63 37.01 -14.20
N LYS A 124 -9.58 36.72 -12.90
CA LYS A 124 -8.34 36.65 -12.14
C LYS A 124 -7.61 35.33 -12.40
N PRO A 125 -6.28 35.34 -12.60
CA PRO A 125 -5.51 34.12 -12.76
C PRO A 125 -5.49 33.31 -11.44
N MET A 126 -5.64 31.99 -11.55
CA MET A 126 -5.41 31.06 -10.44
C MET A 126 -3.92 30.70 -10.39
N ILE A 127 -3.27 31.03 -9.28
CA ILE A 127 -1.86 30.70 -9.04
C ILE A 127 -1.83 29.71 -7.89
N PRO A 128 -1.51 28.40 -8.14
CA PRO A 128 -1.39 27.44 -7.07
C PRO A 128 -0.13 27.71 -6.24
N VAL A 129 -0.20 27.45 -4.96
CA VAL A 129 0.96 27.39 -4.07
C VAL A 129 1.51 25.98 -4.12
N LEU A 130 2.74 25.81 -4.59
CA LEU A 130 3.40 24.52 -4.65
C LEU A 130 4.01 24.20 -3.27
N GLY A 131 3.55 23.13 -2.64
CA GLY A 131 4.11 22.58 -1.42
C GLY A 131 5.21 21.55 -1.70
N THR A 132 5.36 20.56 -0.81
CA THR A 132 6.39 19.55 -0.92
C THR A 132 6.05 18.48 -1.97
N ASN A 133 7.07 17.95 -2.66
CA ASN A 133 6.98 16.81 -3.61
C ASN A 133 6.00 17.03 -4.78
N VAL A 134 5.89 18.27 -5.25
CA VAL A 134 5.12 18.64 -6.44
C VAL A 134 5.90 19.61 -7.30
N ARG A 135 5.71 19.54 -8.62
CA ARG A 135 6.26 20.48 -9.59
C ARG A 135 5.21 20.95 -10.57
N ILE A 136 5.42 22.12 -11.13
CA ILE A 136 4.61 22.64 -12.23
C ILE A 136 5.32 22.37 -13.57
N SER A 137 4.55 22.17 -14.64
CA SER A 137 5.06 22.03 -16.00
C SER A 137 5.81 23.30 -16.44
N GLU A 138 6.68 23.20 -17.42
CA GLU A 138 7.38 24.34 -18.02
C GLU A 138 6.42 25.42 -18.56
N ASN A 139 5.26 25.00 -19.05
CA ASN A 139 4.22 25.90 -19.53
C ASN A 139 3.37 26.53 -18.42
N GLY A 140 3.53 26.07 -17.17
CA GLY A 140 2.78 26.60 -16.03
C GLY A 140 1.31 26.19 -15.94
N ASP A 141 0.90 25.19 -16.70
CA ASP A 141 -0.51 24.77 -16.86
C ASP A 141 -0.87 23.45 -16.20
N MET A 142 0.13 22.67 -15.73
CA MET A 142 -0.06 21.36 -15.12
C MET A 142 0.79 21.19 -13.87
N VAL A 143 0.25 20.48 -12.88
CA VAL A 143 0.94 20.13 -11.62
C VAL A 143 1.14 18.63 -11.55
N TYR A 144 2.38 18.19 -11.32
CA TYR A 144 2.80 16.78 -11.26
C TYR A 144 3.34 16.42 -9.88
N ALA A 145 3.25 15.14 -9.53
CA ALA A 145 3.90 14.58 -8.35
C ALA A 145 5.40 14.34 -8.61
N ASP A 146 6.27 14.70 -7.67
CA ASP A 146 7.70 14.38 -7.68
C ASP A 146 8.02 13.08 -6.95
N SER A 147 7.13 12.64 -6.06
CA SER A 147 7.28 11.41 -5.31
C SER A 147 5.95 10.68 -5.17
N GLU A 148 6.01 9.40 -4.82
CA GLU A 148 4.82 8.67 -4.39
C GLU A 148 4.31 9.19 -3.03
N GLY A 149 2.99 9.17 -2.86
CA GLY A 149 2.35 9.61 -1.61
C GLY A 149 0.89 10.00 -1.81
N ARG A 150 0.36 10.71 -0.83
CA ARG A 150 -1.01 11.23 -0.82
C ARG A 150 -1.04 12.69 -1.25
N VAL A 151 -1.93 13.02 -2.18
CA VAL A 151 -2.20 14.43 -2.51
C VAL A 151 -2.92 15.10 -1.34
N ALA A 152 -2.36 16.18 -0.84
CA ALA A 152 -2.94 17.04 0.19
C ALA A 152 -3.17 18.44 -0.39
N ILE A 153 -4.39 18.96 -0.22
CA ILE A 153 -4.78 20.30 -0.67
C ILE A 153 -5.25 21.09 0.53
N LYS A 154 -4.59 22.21 0.78
CA LYS A 154 -4.90 23.15 1.87
C LYS A 154 -5.09 24.56 1.30
N GLY A 155 -6.34 24.93 1.02
CA GLY A 155 -6.63 26.17 0.30
C GLY A 155 -6.08 26.12 -1.12
N ALA A 156 -5.13 27.01 -1.46
CA ALA A 156 -4.46 27.03 -2.76
C ALA A 156 -3.15 26.20 -2.79
N GLU A 157 -2.71 25.65 -1.66
CA GLU A 157 -1.49 24.85 -1.57
C GLU A 157 -1.76 23.39 -1.94
N ILE A 158 -0.94 22.86 -2.86
CA ILE A 158 -0.94 21.46 -3.27
C ILE A 158 0.39 20.84 -2.85
N SER A 159 0.34 19.69 -2.16
CA SER A 159 1.53 18.92 -1.77
C SER A 159 1.28 17.43 -1.91
N VAL A 160 2.36 16.63 -1.95
CA VAL A 160 2.31 15.18 -1.85
C VAL A 160 3.00 14.77 -0.54
N GLU A 161 2.20 14.21 0.38
CA GLU A 161 2.68 13.72 1.67
C GLU A 161 3.07 12.24 1.53
N ASN A 162 4.34 11.91 1.80
CA ASN A 162 4.85 10.53 1.75
C ASN A 162 4.75 9.78 3.09
N THR A 163 4.21 10.44 4.11
CA THR A 163 3.95 9.87 5.43
C THR A 163 2.52 10.20 5.86
N TYR A 164 1.78 9.17 6.25
CA TYR A 164 0.44 9.31 6.82
C TYR A 164 0.48 9.04 8.32
N VAL A 165 0.09 10.03 9.13
CA VAL A 165 0.10 9.93 10.60
C VAL A 165 -1.33 9.85 11.13
N VAL A 166 -1.65 8.72 11.78
CA VAL A 166 -2.88 8.54 12.58
C VAL A 166 -2.58 8.89 14.03
N LYS A 167 -3.19 9.97 14.56
CA LYS A 167 -2.91 10.48 15.92
C LYS A 167 -3.48 9.61 17.05
N GLY A 168 -4.40 8.72 16.77
CA GLY A 168 -5.06 7.81 17.72
C GLY A 168 -5.10 6.39 17.20
N ASN A 169 -6.16 5.67 17.52
CA ASN A 169 -6.38 4.29 17.10
C ASN A 169 -6.91 4.23 15.65
N VAL A 170 -6.65 3.09 15.00
CA VAL A 170 -7.38 2.71 13.79
C VAL A 170 -8.66 2.02 14.24
N ASP A 171 -9.76 2.72 14.05
CA ASP A 171 -11.12 2.34 14.43
C ASP A 171 -12.12 2.68 13.31
N PHE A 172 -13.42 2.58 13.53
CA PHE A 172 -14.45 2.93 12.55
C PHE A 172 -14.45 4.40 12.10
N LYS A 173 -13.76 5.30 12.79
CA LYS A 173 -13.62 6.71 12.36
C LYS A 173 -12.49 6.88 11.34
N VAL A 174 -11.43 6.10 11.48
CA VAL A 174 -10.29 6.08 10.57
C VAL A 174 -10.52 5.13 9.41
N GLY A 175 -11.06 3.93 9.67
CA GLY A 175 -11.30 2.88 8.69
C GLY A 175 -10.03 2.18 8.22
N ASN A 176 -10.17 1.41 7.14
CA ASN A 176 -9.06 0.73 6.48
C ASN A 176 -8.12 1.75 5.82
N ILE A 177 -6.81 1.46 5.84
CA ILE A 177 -5.79 2.36 5.31
C ILE A 177 -5.08 1.69 4.13
N VAL A 178 -5.08 2.37 2.96
CA VAL A 178 -4.23 2.02 1.82
C VAL A 178 -3.44 3.26 1.43
N PHE A 179 -2.13 3.24 1.62
CA PHE A 179 -1.28 4.42 1.49
C PHE A 179 0.01 4.15 0.72
N ASN A 180 0.28 4.96 -0.31
CA ASN A 180 1.56 4.92 -1.02
C ASN A 180 2.59 5.77 -0.27
N GLY A 181 3.28 5.14 0.69
CA GLY A 181 4.24 5.80 1.55
C GLY A 181 4.40 5.08 2.88
N PHE A 182 4.80 5.84 3.90
CA PHE A 182 4.99 5.37 5.27
C PHE A 182 3.76 5.69 6.13
N VAL A 183 3.27 4.71 6.89
CA VAL A 183 2.13 4.87 7.81
C VAL A 183 2.61 4.86 9.25
N GLU A 184 2.32 5.91 10.02
CA GLU A 184 2.60 5.96 11.45
C GLU A 184 1.28 6.06 12.24
N ILE A 185 1.05 5.11 13.15
CA ILE A 185 -0.14 5.05 14.02
C ILE A 185 0.32 5.22 15.46
N LYS A 186 -0.19 6.25 16.14
CA LYS A 186 0.17 6.57 17.53
C LYS A 186 -0.57 5.74 18.57
N GLY A 187 -1.66 5.11 18.19
CA GLY A 187 -2.49 4.25 19.04
C GLY A 187 -2.49 2.79 18.60
N ASP A 188 -3.58 2.10 18.90
CA ASP A 188 -3.82 0.69 18.60
C ASP A 188 -4.49 0.51 17.23
N VAL A 189 -4.39 -0.69 16.67
CA VAL A 189 -5.22 -1.15 15.55
C VAL A 189 -6.24 -2.13 16.10
N LEU A 190 -7.51 -1.75 16.04
CA LEU A 190 -8.61 -2.58 16.56
C LEU A 190 -8.89 -3.76 15.61
N ASP A 191 -9.77 -4.66 16.06
CA ASP A 191 -10.13 -5.86 15.31
C ASP A 191 -10.81 -5.52 13.97
N ASP A 192 -10.61 -6.39 12.99
CA ASP A 192 -11.23 -6.35 11.65
C ASP A 192 -10.84 -5.16 10.76
N PHE A 193 -9.71 -4.50 11.02
CA PHE A 193 -9.18 -3.49 10.13
C PHE A 193 -8.02 -4.01 9.27
N SER A 194 -7.78 -3.32 8.15
CA SER A 194 -6.66 -3.59 7.25
C SER A 194 -5.82 -2.35 7.01
N ILE A 195 -4.49 -2.54 6.99
CA ILE A 195 -3.54 -1.47 6.71
C ILE A 195 -2.58 -1.96 5.65
N LYS A 196 -2.46 -1.18 4.58
CA LYS A 196 -1.51 -1.44 3.50
C LYS A 196 -0.68 -0.21 3.21
N ALA A 197 0.66 -0.37 3.23
CA ALA A 197 1.62 0.69 2.96
C ALA A 197 2.73 0.22 2.00
N THR A 198 3.32 1.13 1.21
CA THR A 198 4.39 0.77 0.28
C THR A 198 5.79 0.91 0.87
N LYS A 199 6.01 1.81 1.84
CA LYS A 199 7.36 2.08 2.40
C LYS A 199 7.60 1.50 3.78
N GLY A 200 6.57 1.38 4.59
CA GLY A 200 6.71 0.86 5.95
C GLY A 200 5.54 1.25 6.84
N ILE A 201 5.43 0.56 7.98
CA ILE A 201 4.37 0.80 8.96
C ILE A 201 4.98 0.83 10.37
N LYS A 202 4.64 1.88 11.13
CA LYS A 202 4.99 1.98 12.54
C LYS A 202 3.73 2.17 13.38
N ILE A 203 3.47 1.25 14.29
CA ILE A 203 2.34 1.28 15.21
C ILE A 203 2.89 1.33 16.63
N GLN A 204 2.58 2.38 17.38
CA GLN A 204 3.06 2.54 18.75
C GLN A 204 2.28 1.67 19.75
N GLY A 205 1.06 1.28 19.40
CA GLY A 205 0.20 0.44 20.19
C GLY A 205 0.20 -1.03 19.78
N ASN A 206 -0.86 -1.73 20.18
CA ASN A 206 -1.10 -3.13 19.88
C ASN A 206 -2.01 -3.29 18.66
N ILE A 207 -1.93 -4.47 18.07
CA ILE A 207 -2.73 -4.88 16.92
C ILE A 207 -3.64 -6.04 17.36
N GLY A 208 -4.92 -5.88 17.16
CA GLY A 208 -5.91 -6.94 17.31
C GLY A 208 -5.99 -7.86 16.10
N LEU A 209 -7.16 -8.47 15.89
CA LEU A 209 -7.44 -9.30 14.71
C LEU A 209 -7.47 -8.42 13.44
N SER A 210 -6.36 -8.29 12.75
CA SER A 210 -6.21 -7.37 11.61
C SER A 210 -5.31 -7.92 10.53
N THR A 211 -5.38 -7.31 9.35
CA THR A 211 -4.48 -7.59 8.22
C THR A 211 -3.54 -6.43 8.01
N ILE A 212 -2.24 -6.66 8.14
CA ILE A 212 -1.20 -5.64 7.99
C ILE A 212 -0.29 -6.03 6.81
N GLU A 213 -0.18 -5.15 5.82
CA GLU A 213 0.66 -5.37 4.64
C GLU A 213 1.60 -4.19 4.42
N SER A 214 2.88 -4.47 4.25
CA SER A 214 3.89 -3.45 3.90
C SER A 214 4.93 -4.01 2.94
N SER A 215 5.35 -3.22 1.95
CA SER A 215 6.52 -3.58 1.13
C SER A 215 7.85 -3.28 1.84
N GLY A 216 7.85 -2.38 2.85
CA GLY A 216 8.99 -2.11 3.72
C GLY A 216 8.81 -2.68 5.12
N ASP A 217 9.58 -2.15 6.08
CA ASP A 217 9.60 -2.62 7.46
C ASP A 217 8.29 -2.36 8.21
N ILE A 218 8.01 -3.24 9.18
CA ILE A 218 6.86 -3.10 10.09
C ILE A 218 7.38 -3.12 11.54
N ALA A 219 7.02 -2.09 12.31
CA ALA A 219 7.32 -2.02 13.74
C ALA A 219 6.04 -1.78 14.54
N PHE A 220 5.81 -2.57 15.59
CA PHE A 220 4.64 -2.45 16.46
C PHE A 220 4.93 -2.93 17.89
N CYS A 221 4.05 -2.59 18.85
CA CYS A 221 4.21 -3.05 20.23
C CYS A 221 3.92 -4.56 20.32
N GLY A 222 2.74 -5.01 19.96
CA GLY A 222 2.38 -6.42 19.97
C GLY A 222 1.19 -6.73 19.10
N MET A 223 0.98 -8.02 18.79
CA MET A 223 -0.19 -8.48 18.04
C MET A 223 -0.79 -9.73 18.65
N SER A 224 -2.14 -9.73 18.74
CA SER A 224 -2.94 -10.90 19.07
C SER A 224 -3.97 -11.13 17.96
N GLY A 225 -3.64 -11.97 17.00
CA GLY A 225 -4.40 -12.15 15.76
C GLY A 225 -5.56 -13.14 15.85
N GLN A 226 -5.82 -13.77 17.02
CA GLN A 226 -6.92 -14.70 17.24
C GLN A 226 -7.01 -15.81 16.17
N SER A 227 -5.87 -16.31 15.70
CA SER A 227 -5.70 -17.31 14.63
C SER A 227 -6.20 -16.89 13.22
N LYS A 228 -6.59 -15.64 13.03
CA LYS A 228 -7.05 -15.08 11.74
C LYS A 228 -6.27 -13.83 11.31
N GLY A 229 -5.52 -13.21 12.24
CA GLY A 229 -4.67 -12.07 11.95
C GLY A 229 -3.55 -12.45 10.96
N VAL A 230 -3.21 -11.52 10.06
CA VAL A 230 -2.20 -11.75 9.02
C VAL A 230 -1.26 -10.56 8.93
N ILE A 231 0.05 -10.82 8.91
CA ILE A 231 1.08 -9.83 8.59
C ILE A 231 1.81 -10.27 7.32
N ARG A 232 1.96 -9.34 6.36
CA ARG A 232 2.80 -9.49 5.15
C ARG A 232 3.80 -8.35 5.09
N CYS A 233 5.08 -8.67 5.17
CA CYS A 233 6.17 -7.69 5.26
C CYS A 233 7.23 -7.98 4.21
N GLY A 234 7.50 -7.03 3.33
CA GLY A 234 8.59 -7.11 2.36
C GLY A 234 9.96 -6.72 2.95
N GLY A 235 9.99 -6.04 4.11
CA GLY A 235 11.18 -5.75 4.91
C GLY A 235 11.26 -6.61 6.15
N SER A 236 11.71 -6.02 7.26
CA SER A 236 11.87 -6.67 8.57
C SER A 236 10.74 -6.31 9.53
N ILE A 237 10.48 -7.20 10.51
CA ILE A 237 9.48 -7.00 11.55
C ILE A 237 10.16 -6.82 12.90
N THR A 238 9.73 -5.79 13.65
CA THR A 238 10.14 -5.58 15.04
C THR A 238 8.92 -5.48 15.94
N ALA A 239 8.85 -6.31 17.00
CA ALA A 239 7.73 -6.32 17.93
C ALA A 239 8.16 -6.72 19.34
N ASN A 240 7.31 -6.50 20.35
CA ASN A 240 7.52 -7.08 21.68
C ASN A 240 6.94 -8.49 21.77
N PHE A 241 5.78 -8.75 21.16
CA PHE A 241 5.18 -10.08 21.10
C PHE A 241 4.30 -10.27 19.85
N ILE A 242 4.15 -11.53 19.43
CA ILE A 242 3.24 -11.93 18.34
C ILE A 242 2.55 -13.22 18.75
N ASN A 243 1.21 -13.20 18.85
CA ASN A 243 0.42 -14.34 19.26
C ASN A 243 -0.71 -14.63 18.27
N ASP A 244 -1.01 -15.92 18.03
CA ASP A 244 -2.13 -16.41 17.24
C ASP A 244 -2.24 -15.74 15.86
N THR A 245 -1.11 -15.61 15.13
CA THR A 245 -1.00 -14.80 13.90
C THR A 245 -0.25 -15.56 12.80
N ALA A 246 -0.69 -15.38 11.55
CA ALA A 246 0.06 -15.80 10.37
C ALA A 246 0.98 -14.66 9.89
N VAL A 247 2.27 -14.93 9.73
CA VAL A 247 3.28 -13.92 9.36
C VAL A 247 4.10 -14.40 8.16
N TYR A 248 4.18 -13.54 7.14
CA TYR A 248 5.03 -13.72 5.96
C TYR A 248 5.99 -12.53 5.89
N CYS A 249 7.29 -12.79 6.00
CA CYS A 249 8.32 -11.75 6.09
C CYS A 249 9.47 -12.05 5.13
N ASP A 250 9.92 -11.07 4.36
CA ASP A 250 11.06 -11.23 3.45
C ASP A 250 12.39 -10.90 4.13
N GLY A 251 12.38 -10.04 5.17
CA GLY A 251 13.54 -9.74 6.01
C GLY A 251 13.56 -10.52 7.32
N ASP A 252 14.21 -9.93 8.33
CA ASP A 252 14.32 -10.52 9.67
C ASP A 252 13.07 -10.26 10.52
N ILE A 253 12.77 -11.17 11.46
CA ILE A 253 11.76 -11.00 12.50
C ILE A 253 12.46 -10.93 13.85
N ILE A 254 12.36 -9.77 14.51
CA ILE A 254 12.98 -9.51 15.81
C ILE A 254 11.88 -9.25 16.84
N VAL A 255 11.75 -10.14 17.82
CA VAL A 255 10.74 -10.04 18.87
C VAL A 255 11.42 -10.01 20.24
N GLU A 256 10.97 -9.14 21.11
CA GLU A 256 11.62 -8.96 22.41
C GLU A 256 11.24 -10.08 23.39
N ASN A 257 9.93 -10.40 23.52
CA ASN A 257 9.43 -11.24 24.59
C ASN A 257 8.96 -12.62 24.14
N GLU A 258 7.98 -12.71 23.22
CA GLU A 258 7.43 -14.02 22.87
C GLU A 258 6.79 -14.08 21.50
N ILE A 259 6.81 -15.29 20.93
CA ILE A 259 6.00 -15.67 19.78
C ILE A 259 5.25 -16.96 20.15
N ARG A 260 3.91 -16.95 20.10
CA ARG A 260 3.09 -18.10 20.46
C ARG A 260 2.00 -18.40 19.43
N ASN A 261 1.79 -19.69 19.17
CA ASN A 261 0.72 -20.21 18.32
C ASN A 261 0.66 -19.55 16.95
N CYS A 262 1.81 -19.27 16.36
CA CYS A 262 1.91 -18.56 15.09
C CYS A 262 2.30 -19.49 13.94
N HIS A 263 1.94 -19.07 12.72
CA HIS A 263 2.47 -19.64 11.49
C HIS A 263 3.37 -18.61 10.83
N ILE A 264 4.70 -18.77 10.97
CA ILE A 264 5.68 -17.79 10.52
C ILE A 264 6.52 -18.34 9.38
N HIS A 265 6.52 -17.63 8.26
CA HIS A 265 7.36 -17.87 7.10
C HIS A 265 8.28 -16.67 6.88
N CYS A 266 9.58 -16.84 7.07
CA CYS A 266 10.60 -15.79 7.06
C CYS A 266 11.73 -16.12 6.08
N LEU A 267 12.12 -15.18 5.22
CA LEU A 267 13.29 -15.34 4.35
C LEU A 267 14.60 -14.83 5.01
N GLY A 268 14.49 -14.08 6.11
CA GLY A 268 15.58 -13.75 7.00
C GLY A 268 15.69 -14.71 8.18
N SER A 269 16.11 -14.18 9.33
CA SER A 269 16.19 -14.89 10.61
C SER A 269 15.02 -14.56 11.54
N ILE A 270 14.69 -15.47 12.46
CA ILE A 270 13.74 -15.23 13.56
C ILE A 270 14.53 -15.16 14.86
N LYS A 271 14.46 -14.01 15.56
CA LYS A 271 15.17 -13.77 16.82
C LYS A 271 14.22 -13.35 17.93
N ILE A 272 14.20 -14.12 19.03
CA ILE A 272 13.49 -13.75 20.25
C ILE A 272 14.54 -13.45 21.33
N ASN A 273 14.61 -12.19 21.74
CA ASN A 273 15.70 -11.72 22.59
C ASN A 273 15.66 -12.31 24.00
N LYS A 274 14.49 -12.27 24.69
CA LYS A 274 14.37 -12.63 26.11
C LYS A 274 13.46 -13.81 26.40
N GLY A 275 12.57 -14.18 25.51
CA GLY A 275 11.42 -15.01 25.82
C GLY A 275 11.32 -16.34 25.11
N VAL A 276 10.12 -16.68 24.72
CA VAL A 276 9.71 -18.02 24.30
C VAL A 276 9.22 -18.04 22.87
N LEU A 277 9.63 -19.07 22.14
CA LEU A 277 9.05 -19.49 20.85
C LEU A 277 8.27 -20.79 21.10
N ALA A 278 6.94 -20.79 20.98
CA ALA A 278 6.17 -21.97 21.31
C ALA A 278 4.81 -22.05 20.61
N GLY A 279 4.38 -23.26 20.27
CA GLY A 279 3.14 -23.55 19.57
C GLY A 279 3.16 -23.06 18.12
N GLY A 280 2.64 -23.88 17.17
CA GLY A 280 2.59 -23.52 15.76
C GLY A 280 3.82 -23.87 14.95
N ASP A 281 3.97 -23.24 13.77
CA ASP A 281 4.98 -23.59 12.75
C ASP A 281 5.84 -22.37 12.41
N TYR A 282 7.14 -22.54 12.44
CA TYR A 282 8.12 -21.47 12.23
C TYR A 282 9.15 -21.87 11.18
N MET A 283 9.18 -21.18 10.06
CA MET A 283 10.17 -21.40 9.01
C MET A 283 11.04 -20.16 8.83
N ALA A 284 12.35 -20.32 8.85
CA ALA A 284 13.30 -19.24 8.58
C ALA A 284 14.42 -19.71 7.66
N LEU A 285 14.78 -18.91 6.66
CA LEU A 285 15.92 -19.20 5.80
C LEU A 285 17.25 -18.91 6.53
N GLY A 286 17.32 -17.80 7.28
CA GLY A 286 18.51 -17.28 7.94
C GLY A 286 18.81 -17.87 9.33
N GLY A 287 17.99 -18.81 9.80
CA GLY A 287 18.14 -19.42 11.13
C GLY A 287 17.17 -18.88 12.18
N ILE A 288 17.13 -19.55 13.33
CA ILE A 288 16.21 -19.23 14.44
C ILE A 288 16.99 -19.11 15.74
N GLU A 289 16.76 -18.05 16.50
CA GLU A 289 17.35 -17.86 17.84
C GLU A 289 16.28 -17.48 18.85
N SER A 290 16.22 -18.20 19.97
CA SER A 290 15.32 -17.88 21.07
C SER A 290 15.97 -18.16 22.43
N SER A 291 15.46 -17.52 23.46
CA SER A 291 15.82 -17.86 24.81
C SER A 291 15.33 -19.26 25.20
N THR A 292 14.05 -19.53 24.88
CA THR A 292 13.40 -20.81 25.16
C THR A 292 12.60 -21.25 23.98
N ILE A 293 12.64 -22.53 23.63
CA ILE A 293 11.84 -23.12 22.54
C ILE A 293 10.98 -24.25 23.09
N GLY A 294 9.68 -24.21 22.82
CA GLY A 294 8.66 -25.10 23.37
C GLY A 294 8.17 -24.68 24.73
N THR A 295 7.35 -25.50 25.36
CA THR A 295 6.78 -25.30 26.69
C THR A 295 6.69 -26.58 27.49
N VAL A 296 6.60 -26.48 28.83
CA VAL A 296 6.37 -27.60 29.74
C VAL A 296 5.10 -28.38 29.40
N SER A 297 4.04 -27.67 28.90
CA SER A 297 2.79 -28.31 28.48
C SER A 297 2.89 -29.02 27.13
N SER A 298 4.08 -29.10 26.54
CA SER A 298 4.36 -29.79 25.27
C SER A 298 3.41 -29.36 24.12
N LEU A 299 3.14 -28.06 23.99
CA LEU A 299 2.45 -27.50 22.82
C LEU A 299 3.19 -27.92 21.55
N HIS A 300 2.46 -28.41 20.57
CA HIS A 300 3.03 -28.74 19.26
C HIS A 300 3.79 -27.53 18.72
N THR A 301 5.08 -27.68 18.57
CA THR A 301 5.98 -26.61 18.10
C THR A 301 6.87 -27.21 17.02
N HIS A 302 6.75 -26.72 15.81
CA HIS A 302 7.59 -27.08 14.68
C HIS A 302 8.48 -25.90 14.30
N ILE A 303 9.77 -26.11 14.22
CA ILE A 303 10.77 -25.11 13.83
C ILE A 303 11.62 -25.63 12.67
N ALA A 304 11.71 -24.85 11.60
CA ALA A 304 12.48 -25.20 10.41
C ALA A 304 13.45 -24.07 10.05
N ALA A 305 14.75 -24.35 10.06
CA ALA A 305 15.76 -23.38 9.70
C ALA A 305 16.54 -23.81 8.45
N GLY A 306 16.95 -22.81 7.63
CA GLY A 306 17.58 -23.04 6.35
C GLY A 306 16.61 -23.45 5.24
N VAL A 307 15.32 -23.12 5.38
CA VAL A 307 14.24 -23.48 4.46
C VAL A 307 13.68 -22.22 3.78
N HIS A 308 13.72 -22.19 2.44
CA HIS A 308 13.09 -21.13 1.66
C HIS A 308 11.61 -21.48 1.45
N TYR A 309 10.71 -20.90 2.21
CA TYR A 309 9.30 -21.30 2.27
C TYR A 309 8.55 -21.19 0.92
N ARG A 310 8.90 -20.20 0.07
CA ARG A 310 8.28 -20.06 -1.26
C ARG A 310 8.69 -21.18 -2.20
N ASP A 311 9.97 -21.57 -2.19
CA ASP A 311 10.43 -22.70 -3.00
C ASP A 311 9.88 -24.02 -2.47
N GLN A 312 9.75 -24.16 -1.14
CA GLN A 312 9.09 -25.32 -0.52
C GLN A 312 7.62 -25.45 -0.95
N ALA A 313 6.89 -24.36 -0.98
CA ALA A 313 5.50 -24.32 -1.45
C ALA A 313 5.42 -24.69 -2.96
N GLU A 314 6.33 -24.16 -3.78
CA GLU A 314 6.39 -24.44 -5.20
C GLU A 314 6.78 -25.90 -5.49
N LEU A 315 7.76 -26.43 -4.75
CA LEU A 315 8.09 -27.87 -4.82
C LEU A 315 6.87 -28.75 -4.49
N THR A 316 6.13 -28.38 -3.44
CA THR A 316 4.91 -29.11 -3.05
C THR A 316 3.86 -29.06 -4.16
N ARG A 317 3.67 -27.91 -4.80
CA ARG A 317 2.78 -27.73 -5.95
C ARG A 317 3.20 -28.64 -7.12
N LEU A 318 4.48 -28.58 -7.50
CA LEU A 318 5.02 -29.39 -8.60
C LEU A 318 4.92 -30.91 -8.34
N PHE A 319 5.17 -31.34 -7.11
CA PHE A 319 4.99 -32.76 -6.75
C PHE A 319 3.53 -33.21 -6.82
N ASN A 320 2.59 -32.37 -6.39
CA ASN A 320 1.17 -32.67 -6.53
C ASN A 320 0.74 -32.71 -8.00
N GLU A 321 1.23 -31.79 -8.82
CA GLU A 321 0.98 -31.76 -10.27
C GLU A 321 1.54 -33.01 -10.94
N LEU A 322 2.77 -33.42 -10.62
CA LEU A 322 3.37 -34.66 -11.10
C LEU A 322 2.57 -35.91 -10.69
N LYS A 323 2.09 -35.93 -9.45
CA LYS A 323 1.25 -37.02 -8.93
C LYS A 323 -0.07 -37.12 -9.70
N VAL A 324 -0.73 -36.01 -9.98
CA VAL A 324 -1.97 -35.94 -10.77
C VAL A 324 -1.70 -36.39 -12.22
N LEU A 325 -0.61 -35.89 -12.83
CA LEU A 325 -0.21 -36.27 -14.19
C LEU A 325 0.00 -37.80 -14.32
N ILE A 326 0.73 -38.39 -13.36
CA ILE A 326 0.97 -39.85 -13.34
C ILE A 326 -0.34 -40.60 -13.14
N SER A 327 -1.20 -40.20 -12.23
CA SER A 327 -2.50 -40.81 -11.97
C SER A 327 -3.40 -40.80 -13.22
N ASN A 328 -3.50 -39.65 -13.89
CA ASN A 328 -4.31 -39.48 -15.10
C ASN A 328 -3.78 -40.36 -16.24
N TYR A 329 -2.47 -40.42 -16.43
CA TYR A 329 -1.86 -41.31 -17.45
C TYR A 329 -2.12 -42.79 -17.15
N THR A 330 -2.03 -43.21 -15.89
CA THR A 330 -2.25 -44.59 -15.48
C THR A 330 -3.71 -45.00 -15.67
N ASN A 331 -4.65 -44.11 -15.32
CA ASN A 331 -6.10 -44.38 -15.43
C ASN A 331 -6.62 -44.37 -16.88
N ASN A 332 -6.01 -43.56 -17.75
CA ASN A 332 -6.45 -43.37 -19.14
C ASN A 332 -5.43 -43.89 -20.17
N LYS A 333 -4.64 -44.90 -19.82
CA LYS A 333 -3.50 -45.42 -20.61
C LYS A 333 -3.82 -45.76 -22.06
N ALA A 334 -5.07 -46.13 -22.35
CA ALA A 334 -5.52 -46.51 -23.71
C ALA A 334 -5.76 -45.28 -24.63
N SER A 335 -6.00 -44.08 -24.07
CA SER A 335 -6.33 -42.85 -24.81
C SER A 335 -5.31 -41.74 -24.63
N ALA A 336 -4.34 -41.88 -23.73
CA ALA A 336 -3.35 -40.86 -23.44
C ALA A 336 -2.16 -40.93 -24.42
N ASP A 337 -1.68 -39.77 -24.87
CA ASP A 337 -0.48 -39.65 -25.71
C ASP A 337 0.78 -39.86 -24.86
N PRO A 338 1.57 -40.92 -25.10
CA PRO A 338 2.82 -41.17 -24.37
C PRO A 338 3.88 -40.10 -24.58
N LYS A 339 3.90 -39.40 -25.73
CA LYS A 339 4.88 -38.34 -26.02
C LYS A 339 4.55 -37.09 -25.24
N GLU A 340 3.28 -36.70 -25.17
CA GLU A 340 2.83 -35.58 -24.38
C GLU A 340 3.07 -35.80 -22.88
N PHE A 341 2.75 -36.99 -22.37
CA PHE A 341 3.07 -37.36 -20.99
C PHE A 341 4.56 -37.25 -20.68
N ALA A 342 5.42 -37.80 -21.56
CA ALA A 342 6.87 -37.74 -21.35
C ALA A 342 7.39 -36.29 -21.34
N ARG A 343 6.87 -35.42 -22.23
CA ARG A 343 7.22 -34.00 -22.26
C ARG A 343 6.81 -33.30 -20.98
N CYS A 344 5.55 -33.34 -20.55
CA CYS A 344 5.08 -32.71 -19.34
C CYS A 344 5.82 -33.19 -18.09
N ARG A 345 6.08 -34.50 -18.00
CA ARG A 345 6.87 -35.05 -16.90
C ARG A 345 8.30 -34.50 -16.88
N ALA A 346 8.94 -34.39 -18.04
CA ALA A 346 10.30 -33.87 -18.15
C ALA A 346 10.34 -32.39 -17.73
N GLU A 347 9.39 -31.56 -18.19
CA GLU A 347 9.27 -30.14 -17.81
C GLU A 347 9.12 -29.96 -16.30
N ILE A 348 8.21 -30.70 -15.65
CA ILE A 348 8.03 -30.65 -14.19
C ILE A 348 9.29 -31.13 -13.47
N THR A 349 9.93 -32.19 -13.94
CA THR A 349 11.16 -32.73 -13.32
C THR A 349 12.30 -31.72 -13.41
N GLU A 350 12.43 -31.03 -14.54
CA GLU A 350 13.44 -29.96 -14.73
C GLU A 350 13.18 -28.80 -13.76
N GLN A 351 11.95 -28.32 -13.63
CA GLN A 351 11.59 -27.27 -12.67
C GLN A 351 11.91 -27.67 -11.22
N VAL A 352 11.59 -28.91 -10.83
CA VAL A 352 11.95 -29.46 -9.52
C VAL A 352 13.46 -29.45 -9.30
N GLN A 353 14.24 -29.84 -10.33
CA GLN A 353 15.70 -29.87 -10.25
C GLN A 353 16.26 -28.44 -10.11
N GLN A 354 15.76 -27.48 -10.89
CA GLN A 354 16.16 -26.08 -10.80
C GLN A 354 15.91 -25.50 -9.41
N LEU A 355 14.72 -25.76 -8.81
CA LEU A 355 14.42 -25.32 -7.45
C LEU A 355 15.32 -25.96 -6.38
N ARG A 356 15.65 -27.23 -6.53
CA ARG A 356 16.50 -27.96 -5.57
C ARG A 356 17.97 -27.54 -5.62
N THR A 357 18.43 -27.05 -6.76
CA THR A 357 19.82 -26.59 -6.95
C THR A 357 20.02 -25.11 -6.65
N LYS A 358 18.93 -24.39 -6.32
CA LYS A 358 19.03 -22.99 -5.92
C LYS A 358 19.82 -22.85 -4.62
N GLU A 359 20.81 -21.96 -4.65
CA GLU A 359 21.59 -21.56 -3.48
C GLU A 359 21.18 -20.16 -3.03
N TYR A 360 21.10 -19.99 -1.73
CA TYR A 360 20.77 -18.72 -1.10
C TYR A 360 21.90 -18.33 -0.14
N PRO A 361 22.55 -17.18 -0.35
CA PRO A 361 23.62 -16.70 0.54
C PRO A 361 23.16 -16.55 1.99
N GLU A 362 21.89 -16.22 2.21
CA GLU A 362 21.28 -16.05 3.53
C GLU A 362 20.99 -17.37 4.26
N ARG A 363 20.96 -18.48 3.51
CA ARG A 363 20.61 -19.80 4.06
C ARG A 363 21.53 -20.17 5.23
N ASN A 364 20.91 -20.46 6.38
CA ASN A 364 21.60 -20.92 7.57
C ASN A 364 20.74 -21.93 8.36
N PRO A 365 20.86 -23.24 8.10
CA PRO A 365 20.14 -24.27 8.85
C PRO A 365 20.72 -24.40 10.26
N LYS A 366 20.42 -23.43 11.11
CA LYS A 366 20.92 -23.31 12.47
C LYS A 366 19.85 -22.82 13.42
N ILE A 367 19.78 -23.41 14.59
CA ILE A 367 18.87 -23.01 15.66
C ILE A 367 19.70 -22.78 16.92
N ASN A 368 19.54 -21.62 17.54
CA ASN A 368 20.17 -21.25 18.79
C ASN A 368 19.16 -21.22 19.91
N VAL A 369 19.49 -21.86 21.04
CA VAL A 369 18.70 -21.88 22.28
C VAL A 369 19.55 -21.40 23.45
N LYS A 370 19.15 -20.26 24.05
CA LYS A 370 19.95 -19.65 25.13
C LYS A 370 19.72 -20.29 26.51
N LYS A 371 18.51 -20.80 26.79
CA LYS A 371 18.13 -21.35 28.11
C LYS A 371 17.63 -22.79 28.04
N THR A 372 16.49 -23.04 27.38
CA THR A 372 15.84 -24.36 27.42
C THR A 372 15.20 -24.69 26.09
N LEU A 373 15.49 -25.90 25.61
CA LEU A 373 14.75 -26.56 24.53
C LEU A 373 13.90 -27.66 25.20
N TYR A 374 12.59 -27.53 25.11
CA TYR A 374 11.68 -28.51 25.68
C TYR A 374 11.51 -29.75 24.77
N GLU A 375 11.02 -30.83 25.37
CA GLU A 375 10.64 -32.04 24.64
C GLU A 375 9.50 -31.82 23.66
N LYS A 376 9.37 -32.71 22.68
CA LYS A 376 8.29 -32.70 21.66
C LYS A 376 8.29 -31.48 20.74
N VAL A 377 9.41 -30.77 20.66
CA VAL A 377 9.65 -29.79 19.62
C VAL A 377 10.14 -30.53 18.38
N ASN A 378 9.45 -30.40 17.27
CA ASN A 378 9.91 -30.92 15.98
C ASN A 378 10.90 -29.94 15.35
N ILE A 379 12.09 -30.40 15.01
CA ILE A 379 13.19 -29.60 14.48
C ILE A 379 13.52 -30.05 13.07
N THR A 380 13.43 -29.12 12.12
CA THR A 380 13.84 -29.35 10.72
C THR A 380 15.05 -28.45 10.41
N LEU A 381 16.16 -29.06 9.97
CA LEU A 381 17.34 -28.36 9.47
C LEU A 381 17.65 -28.86 8.06
N GLY A 382 17.46 -27.98 7.07
CA GLY A 382 17.59 -28.38 5.68
C GLY A 382 16.64 -29.53 5.31
N ASN A 383 17.20 -30.73 5.14
CA ASN A 383 16.44 -31.93 4.75
C ASN A 383 16.19 -32.91 5.91
N ILE A 384 16.70 -32.62 7.11
CA ILE A 384 16.59 -33.47 8.27
C ILE A 384 15.49 -32.94 9.17
N SER A 385 14.58 -33.83 9.60
CA SER A 385 13.51 -33.50 10.55
C SER A 385 13.48 -34.54 11.67
N GLU A 386 13.58 -34.07 12.90
CA GLU A 386 13.58 -34.92 14.10
C GLU A 386 12.80 -34.28 15.25
N ASP A 387 12.17 -35.14 16.07
CA ASP A 387 11.52 -34.71 17.31
C ASP A 387 12.57 -34.66 18.45
N ASN A 388 12.65 -33.54 19.15
CA ASN A 388 13.42 -33.45 20.37
C ASN A 388 12.79 -34.30 21.47
N ARG A 389 13.47 -35.38 21.89
CA ARG A 389 12.92 -36.38 22.81
C ARG A 389 13.10 -36.07 24.27
N GLU A 390 13.93 -35.12 24.60
CA GLU A 390 14.31 -34.77 26.00
C GLU A 390 14.47 -33.26 26.18
N GLU A 391 14.20 -32.77 27.38
CA GLU A 391 14.51 -31.38 27.72
C GLU A 391 16.04 -31.17 27.70
N ARG A 392 16.50 -30.14 26.98
CA ARG A 392 17.93 -29.77 26.94
C ARG A 392 18.11 -28.36 27.46
N LYS A 393 19.13 -28.22 28.35
CA LYS A 393 19.54 -26.92 28.87
C LYS A 393 20.55 -26.27 27.91
N GLY A 394 20.30 -25.00 27.60
CA GLY A 394 21.25 -24.16 26.88
C GLY A 394 22.35 -23.60 27.77
N PRO A 395 23.22 -22.76 27.20
CA PRO A 395 23.19 -22.24 25.84
C PRO A 395 23.73 -23.25 24.82
N LEU A 396 22.98 -23.46 23.69
CA LEU A 396 23.37 -24.41 22.66
C LEU A 396 23.00 -23.93 21.25
N SER A 397 23.77 -24.42 20.28
CA SER A 397 23.47 -24.32 18.85
C SER A 397 23.13 -25.71 18.29
N ILE A 398 22.13 -25.80 17.41
CA ILE A 398 21.72 -27.02 16.75
C ILE A 398 21.98 -26.83 15.26
N ILE A 399 22.76 -27.76 14.69
CA ILE A 399 23.08 -27.80 13.27
C ILE A 399 22.86 -29.20 12.70
N GLU A 400 22.86 -29.33 11.38
CA GLU A 400 22.84 -30.61 10.69
C GLU A 400 24.18 -31.35 10.91
N ASN A 401 24.11 -32.64 11.28
CA ASN A 401 25.28 -33.52 11.33
C ASN A 401 25.44 -34.18 9.96
N THR A 402 26.31 -33.65 9.12
CA THR A 402 26.51 -34.11 7.74
C THR A 402 27.29 -35.43 7.64
N VAL A 403 27.99 -35.82 8.70
CA VAL A 403 28.83 -37.04 8.73
C VAL A 403 28.05 -38.29 9.15
N GLU A 404 27.31 -38.18 10.27
CA GLU A 404 26.59 -39.31 10.87
C GLU A 404 25.09 -39.25 10.59
N GLY A 405 24.61 -38.14 10.05
CA GLY A 405 23.18 -37.82 9.89
C GLY A 405 22.55 -37.32 11.19
N GLY A 406 21.35 -36.72 11.08
CA GLY A 406 20.61 -36.22 12.22
C GLY A 406 21.07 -34.83 12.71
N LEU A 407 20.73 -34.50 13.98
CA LEU A 407 21.03 -33.22 14.60
C LEU A 407 22.29 -33.27 15.44
N ARG A 408 23.11 -32.22 15.35
CA ARG A 408 24.27 -32.03 16.19
C ARG A 408 24.03 -30.85 17.14
N PHE A 409 24.23 -31.10 18.46
CA PHE A 409 24.10 -30.13 19.53
C PHE A 409 25.49 -29.67 19.97
N LEU A 410 25.74 -28.37 19.89
CA LEU A 410 27.05 -27.76 20.16
C LEU A 410 26.93 -26.60 21.15
N ASN A 411 28.05 -26.11 21.68
CA ASN A 411 28.05 -24.86 22.41
C ASN A 411 27.54 -23.71 21.56
N LEU A 412 26.81 -22.76 22.17
CA LEU A 412 26.21 -21.62 21.48
C LEU A 412 27.26 -20.83 20.69
N THR A 413 26.95 -20.57 19.44
CA THR A 413 27.73 -19.70 18.57
C THR A 413 26.81 -18.60 18.02
N ASP A 414 27.33 -17.43 17.62
CA ASP A 414 26.54 -16.36 17.07
C ASP A 414 25.69 -16.88 15.88
N LEU A 415 24.42 -16.47 15.80
CA LEU A 415 23.52 -16.94 14.75
C LEU A 415 24.04 -16.60 13.34
N GLN A 416 24.81 -15.53 13.20
CA GLN A 416 25.36 -15.12 11.89
C GLN A 416 26.45 -16.06 11.38
N VAL A 417 27.14 -16.79 12.27
CA VAL A 417 28.13 -17.82 11.88
C VAL A 417 27.38 -18.95 11.16
N LYS A 418 27.76 -19.24 9.94
CA LYS A 418 27.10 -20.27 9.12
C LYS A 418 27.27 -21.66 9.72
N SER A 419 26.20 -22.44 9.74
CA SER A 419 26.22 -23.84 10.20
C SER A 419 27.25 -24.70 9.43
N ALA A 420 27.40 -24.46 8.13
CA ALA A 420 28.37 -25.17 7.27
C ALA A 420 29.83 -24.93 7.70
N ASP A 421 30.17 -23.72 8.17
CA ASP A 421 31.52 -23.39 8.63
C ASP A 421 31.79 -24.05 9.99
N ILE A 422 30.78 -24.05 10.85
CA ILE A 422 30.87 -24.74 12.17
C ILE A 422 31.07 -26.25 11.94
N GLU A 423 30.29 -26.89 11.09
CA GLU A 423 30.40 -28.33 10.82
C GLU A 423 31.75 -28.67 10.19
N ARG A 424 32.25 -27.86 9.26
CA ARG A 424 33.57 -28.04 8.64
C ARG A 424 34.68 -27.98 9.68
N ALA A 425 34.63 -26.99 10.56
CA ALA A 425 35.65 -26.88 11.67
C ALA A 425 35.59 -28.07 12.62
N PHE A 426 34.39 -28.55 12.94
CA PHE A 426 34.20 -29.70 13.80
C PHE A 426 34.78 -30.98 13.18
N VAL A 427 34.49 -31.25 11.88
CA VAL A 427 35.01 -32.42 11.16
C VAL A 427 36.52 -32.38 11.12
N GLN A 428 37.15 -31.24 10.79
CA GLN A 428 38.62 -31.08 10.76
C GLN A 428 39.26 -31.35 12.14
N GLN A 429 38.64 -30.86 13.21
CA GLN A 429 39.15 -31.08 14.57
C GLN A 429 39.06 -32.57 14.95
N SER A 430 37.99 -33.25 14.62
CA SER A 430 37.79 -34.69 14.86
C SER A 430 38.81 -35.53 14.11
N GLU A 431 39.11 -35.20 12.83
CA GLU A 431 40.14 -35.90 12.06
C GLU A 431 41.56 -35.72 12.65
N LEU A 432 41.87 -34.51 13.13
CA LEU A 432 43.16 -34.24 13.80
C LEU A 432 43.32 -35.04 15.10
N GLN A 433 42.24 -35.14 15.89
CA GLN A 433 42.25 -35.94 17.11
C GLN A 433 42.43 -37.46 16.84
N LEU A 434 41.76 -37.97 15.81
CA LEU A 434 41.94 -39.36 15.38
C LEU A 434 43.38 -39.64 14.93
N LYS A 435 44.00 -38.74 14.17
CA LYS A 435 45.40 -38.86 13.75
C LYS A 435 46.38 -38.81 14.93
N SER A 436 46.09 -38.00 15.95
CA SER A 436 46.93 -37.91 17.17
C SER A 436 46.77 -39.07 18.14
N SER A 437 45.68 -39.83 18.08
CA SER A 437 45.41 -40.99 18.92
C SER A 437 45.91 -42.31 18.32
N VAL A 438 46.28 -42.33 17.05
CA VAL A 438 46.79 -43.52 16.31
C VAL A 438 48.35 -43.47 16.15
N GLY A 439 48.99 -42.36 16.46
CA GLY A 439 50.43 -42.17 16.45
C GLY A 439 51.01 -42.23 17.88
#